data_ee4a0d7f0646f3c476db723fef72b2f2
#
_entry.id   ee4a0d7f0646f3c476db723fef72b2f2
#
_cell.length_a   1.000
_cell.length_b   1.000
_cell.length_c   1.000
_cell.angle_alpha   90.00
_cell.angle_beta   90.00
_cell.angle_gamma   90.00
#
_symmetry.space_group_name_H-M   'P 1'
#
loop_
_entity.id
_entity.type
_entity.pdbx_description
1 polymer ?
#
loop_
_entity_poly.entity_id
_entity_poly.type
_entity_poly.pdbx_seq_one_letter_code
_entity_poly.pdbx_strand_id
1 'polypeptide(L)'
;MRRALIILLVVVSPVFAQVRKLHTRDFTRLSQVQVGEALKQTDVIFIPVGAVETNGIQPSNRDYTWPLAYAKLMAEETGGLYMPGLMWSYPGTTSLAPSSIYSTPQAGTAFLKELAHSLLRQGFRRQVYISASHGPAPLTVGTLVREFFEETRVPILYINMDTYLPRLQLTAEQRSRTIYGAHSIAGHIEDLPLRGDYGAKESEPAGAIPANDGLTALGRLGFSGSLTLGSWVPDVMSHGGDRDLPATSAERAAWAKLGEEQLRAIIKKMRMPEAMDALRKHDRYTQELIVPKFFTKKP
;
A
#
# COMPACT_ATOMS: atom_id res chain seq x y z
N MET A 1 -53.55 -60.17 -0.02
CA MET A 1 -53.29 -58.83 0.57
C MET A 1 -51.91 -58.37 0.11
N ARG A 2 -51.83 -57.44 -0.89
CA ARG A 2 -50.57 -56.87 -1.40
C ARG A 2 -50.32 -55.57 -0.63
N ARG A 3 -49.21 -55.51 0.13
CA ARG A 3 -48.74 -54.28 0.79
C ARG A 3 -47.96 -53.43 -0.19
N ALA A 4 -48.47 -52.24 -0.54
CA ALA A 4 -47.74 -51.25 -1.34
C ALA A 4 -46.75 -50.54 -0.43
N LEU A 5 -45.47 -50.58 -0.79
CA LEU A 5 -44.39 -49.80 -0.13
C LEU A 5 -44.32 -48.44 -0.80
N ILE A 6 -44.70 -47.37 -0.10
CA ILE A 6 -44.55 -45.98 -0.57
C ILE A 6 -43.14 -45.53 -0.17
N ILE A 7 -42.25 -45.41 -1.15
CA ILE A 7 -40.91 -44.79 -0.97
C ILE A 7 -41.05 -43.29 -1.09
N LEU A 8 -40.89 -42.59 0.03
CA LEU A 8 -40.88 -41.13 0.07
C LEU A 8 -39.47 -40.64 -0.37
N LEU A 9 -39.34 -40.20 -1.62
CA LEU A 9 -38.13 -39.53 -2.13
C LEU A 9 -38.06 -38.13 -1.54
N VAL A 10 -37.21 -37.95 -0.51
CA VAL A 10 -36.86 -36.62 0.00
C VAL A 10 -35.84 -35.98 -0.98
N VAL A 11 -36.32 -35.12 -1.83
CA VAL A 11 -35.46 -34.27 -2.68
C VAL A 11 -34.81 -33.21 -1.82
N VAL A 12 -33.60 -33.47 -1.35
CA VAL A 12 -32.76 -32.46 -0.71
C VAL A 12 -32.25 -31.50 -1.83
N SER A 13 -32.96 -30.41 -2.04
CA SER A 13 -32.46 -29.35 -2.92
C SER A 13 -31.18 -28.79 -2.29
N PRO A 14 -30.05 -28.76 -3.01
CA PRO A 14 -28.86 -28.08 -2.50
C PRO A 14 -29.19 -26.60 -2.38
N VAL A 15 -29.29 -26.11 -1.15
CA VAL A 15 -29.32 -24.69 -0.87
C VAL A 15 -27.96 -24.13 -1.24
N PHE A 16 -27.80 -23.69 -2.48
CA PHE A 16 -26.64 -22.90 -2.85
C PHE A 16 -26.71 -21.64 -2.00
N ALA A 17 -25.86 -21.58 -0.97
CA ALA A 17 -25.70 -20.39 -0.17
C ALA A 17 -25.29 -19.25 -1.12
N GLN A 18 -26.21 -18.35 -1.39
CA GLN A 18 -25.98 -17.22 -2.25
C GLN A 18 -24.88 -16.38 -1.62
N VAL A 19 -23.68 -16.38 -2.23
CA VAL A 19 -22.55 -15.61 -1.74
C VAL A 19 -22.95 -14.14 -1.69
N ARG A 20 -23.07 -13.58 -0.50
CA ARG A 20 -23.47 -12.18 -0.33
C ARG A 20 -22.37 -11.28 -0.89
N LYS A 21 -22.75 -10.41 -1.81
CA LYS A 21 -21.85 -9.38 -2.33
C LYS A 21 -21.44 -8.44 -1.19
N LEU A 22 -20.15 -8.29 -0.96
CA LEU A 22 -19.64 -7.33 0.02
C LEU A 22 -19.99 -5.90 -0.40
N HIS A 23 -20.44 -5.08 0.54
CA HIS A 23 -20.73 -3.66 0.28
C HIS A 23 -19.47 -2.80 0.15
N THR A 24 -18.33 -3.29 0.67
CA THR A 24 -17.02 -2.66 0.60
C THR A 24 -15.93 -3.72 0.61
N ARG A 25 -14.71 -3.35 0.16
CA ARG A 25 -13.49 -4.15 0.30
C ARG A 25 -12.58 -3.65 1.43
N ASP A 26 -13.00 -2.61 2.12
CA ASP A 26 -12.33 -2.09 3.31
C ASP A 26 -12.54 -3.04 4.49
N PHE A 27 -11.47 -3.72 4.93
CA PHE A 27 -11.52 -4.67 6.03
C PHE A 27 -12.12 -4.06 7.31
N THR A 28 -11.77 -2.80 7.60
CA THR A 28 -12.19 -2.14 8.86
C THR A 28 -13.68 -1.79 8.90
N ARG A 29 -14.35 -1.82 7.75
CA ARG A 29 -15.77 -1.53 7.60
C ARG A 29 -16.63 -2.79 7.46
N LEU A 30 -16.03 -3.97 7.54
CA LEU A 30 -16.71 -5.25 7.50
C LEU A 30 -17.00 -5.75 8.91
N SER A 31 -18.17 -6.31 9.11
CA SER A 31 -18.48 -7.08 10.32
C SER A 31 -17.74 -8.43 10.30
N GLN A 32 -17.61 -9.07 11.47
CA GLN A 32 -17.04 -10.41 11.58
C GLN A 32 -17.67 -11.41 10.59
N VAL A 33 -19.00 -11.37 10.43
CA VAL A 33 -19.72 -12.23 9.49
C VAL A 33 -19.29 -11.97 8.05
N GLN A 34 -19.17 -10.69 7.67
CA GLN A 34 -18.74 -10.29 6.32
C GLN A 34 -17.28 -10.65 6.04
N VAL A 35 -16.39 -10.54 7.03
CA VAL A 35 -15.00 -11.03 6.91
C VAL A 35 -15.00 -12.54 6.69
N GLY A 36 -15.81 -13.31 7.44
CA GLY A 36 -15.95 -14.74 7.24
C GLY A 36 -16.47 -15.10 5.83
N GLU A 37 -17.43 -14.34 5.28
CA GLU A 37 -17.88 -14.53 3.90
C GLU A 37 -16.81 -14.14 2.87
N ALA A 38 -16.04 -13.08 3.13
CA ALA A 38 -14.92 -12.70 2.28
C ALA A 38 -13.86 -13.80 2.20
N LEU A 39 -13.50 -14.40 3.33
CA LEU A 39 -12.48 -15.46 3.41
C LEU A 39 -12.88 -16.75 2.68
N LYS A 40 -14.17 -16.99 2.43
CA LYS A 40 -14.62 -18.09 1.56
C LYS A 40 -14.30 -17.83 0.08
N GLN A 41 -14.05 -16.56 -0.31
CA GLN A 41 -13.84 -16.13 -1.69
C GLN A 41 -12.39 -15.77 -1.96
N THR A 42 -11.70 -15.19 -0.97
CA THR A 42 -10.34 -14.66 -1.12
C THR A 42 -9.58 -14.73 0.19
N ASP A 43 -8.29 -14.99 0.09
CA ASP A 43 -7.32 -14.90 1.18
C ASP A 43 -6.29 -13.78 0.93
N VAL A 44 -6.62 -12.88 0.00
CA VAL A 44 -5.78 -11.77 -0.42
C VAL A 44 -6.16 -10.50 0.36
N ILE A 45 -5.16 -9.84 0.95
CA ILE A 45 -5.32 -8.54 1.57
C ILE A 45 -4.17 -7.61 1.20
N PHE A 46 -4.49 -6.36 0.89
CA PHE A 46 -3.56 -5.31 0.53
C PHE A 46 -3.38 -4.34 1.70
N ILE A 47 -2.15 -4.09 2.09
CA ILE A 47 -1.80 -3.26 3.25
C ILE A 47 -1.02 -2.04 2.75
N PRO A 48 -1.65 -0.86 2.68
CA PRO A 48 -0.94 0.37 2.38
C PRO A 48 -0.05 0.75 3.56
N VAL A 49 1.20 1.07 3.28
CA VAL A 49 2.18 1.55 4.26
C VAL A 49 2.72 2.88 3.79
N GLY A 50 2.62 3.89 4.62
CA GLY A 50 3.08 5.23 4.30
C GLY A 50 3.40 6.03 5.54
N ALA A 51 4.03 7.19 5.36
CA ALA A 51 4.37 8.11 6.42
C ALA A 51 3.34 9.23 6.55
N VAL A 52 3.29 9.81 7.73
CA VAL A 52 2.79 11.16 7.97
C VAL A 52 4.02 12.03 8.12
N GLU A 53 4.26 12.89 7.14
CA GLU A 53 5.44 13.76 7.14
C GLU A 53 5.16 15.12 6.53
N THR A 54 6.10 16.04 6.71
CA THR A 54 6.01 17.35 6.09
C THR A 54 6.01 17.21 4.57
N ASN A 55 5.05 17.84 3.93
CA ASN A 55 4.88 17.91 2.47
C ASN A 55 4.63 19.34 1.97
N GLY A 56 5.18 20.33 2.67
CA GLY A 56 5.00 21.75 2.37
C GLY A 56 3.52 22.13 2.47
N ILE A 57 2.97 22.66 1.38
CA ILE A 57 1.55 23.03 1.28
C ILE A 57 0.63 21.84 0.99
N GLN A 58 1.18 20.65 0.77
CA GLN A 58 0.43 19.41 0.55
C GLN A 58 0.06 18.77 1.90
N PRO A 59 -1.01 17.94 1.96
CA PRO A 59 -1.35 17.22 3.17
C PRO A 59 -0.22 16.32 3.67
N SER A 60 0.00 16.30 4.99
CA SER A 60 1.06 15.48 5.61
C SER A 60 0.85 13.97 5.45
N ASN A 61 -0.35 13.51 5.11
CA ASN A 61 -0.66 12.11 4.81
C ASN A 61 -0.48 11.73 3.33
N ARG A 62 0.09 12.60 2.50
CA ARG A 62 0.27 12.38 1.06
C ARG A 62 0.93 11.04 0.76
N ASP A 63 1.99 10.71 1.50
CA ASP A 63 2.76 9.49 1.30
C ASP A 63 2.04 8.21 1.74
N TYR A 64 0.96 8.35 2.50
CA TYR A 64 0.03 7.28 2.80
C TYR A 64 -1.14 7.21 1.79
N THR A 65 -1.59 8.35 1.30
CA THR A 65 -2.76 8.42 0.40
C THR A 65 -2.53 7.68 -0.91
N TRP A 66 -1.34 7.73 -1.48
CA TRP A 66 -0.99 6.97 -2.68
C TRP A 66 -1.02 5.46 -2.47
N PRO A 67 -0.31 4.88 -1.49
CA PRO A 67 -0.42 3.45 -1.18
C PRO A 67 -1.85 3.01 -0.92
N LEU A 68 -2.66 3.84 -0.25
CA LEU A 68 -4.06 3.55 -0.01
C LEU A 68 -4.85 3.45 -1.31
N ALA A 69 -4.67 4.38 -2.24
CA ALA A 69 -5.33 4.34 -3.54
C ALA A 69 -4.94 3.08 -4.33
N TYR A 70 -3.65 2.73 -4.36
CA TYR A 70 -3.18 1.51 -4.98
C TYR A 70 -3.80 0.26 -4.34
N ALA A 71 -3.83 0.18 -3.01
CA ALA A 71 -4.41 -0.95 -2.29
C ALA A 71 -5.91 -1.12 -2.60
N LYS A 72 -6.67 -0.01 -2.64
CA LYS A 72 -8.09 -0.02 -3.04
C LYS A 72 -8.28 -0.58 -4.45
N LEU A 73 -7.54 -0.06 -5.41
CA LEU A 73 -7.65 -0.48 -6.81
C LEU A 73 -7.19 -1.93 -7.02
N MET A 74 -6.11 -2.36 -6.36
CA MET A 74 -5.65 -3.76 -6.41
C MET A 74 -6.67 -4.71 -5.78
N ALA A 75 -7.33 -4.30 -4.70
CA ALA A 75 -8.39 -5.09 -4.09
C ALA A 75 -9.62 -5.21 -5.02
N GLU A 76 -9.97 -4.16 -5.75
CA GLU A 76 -11.02 -4.19 -6.78
C GLU A 76 -10.65 -5.18 -7.90
N GLU A 77 -9.42 -5.10 -8.42
CA GLU A 77 -8.95 -5.92 -9.55
C GLU A 77 -8.85 -7.41 -9.21
N THR A 78 -8.45 -7.75 -7.98
CA THR A 78 -8.19 -9.14 -7.57
C THR A 78 -9.33 -9.80 -6.83
N GLY A 79 -10.34 -9.04 -6.42
CA GLY A 79 -11.38 -9.53 -5.50
C GLY A 79 -10.91 -9.61 -4.03
N GLY A 80 -9.70 -9.13 -3.72
CA GLY A 80 -9.16 -9.08 -2.36
C GLY A 80 -9.80 -8.02 -1.45
N LEU A 81 -9.32 -7.93 -0.21
CA LEU A 81 -9.62 -6.82 0.70
C LEU A 81 -8.43 -5.87 0.79
N TYR A 82 -8.64 -4.70 1.38
CA TYR A 82 -7.54 -3.81 1.79
C TYR A 82 -7.73 -3.37 3.24
N MET A 83 -6.61 -3.08 3.92
CA MET A 83 -6.57 -2.68 5.32
C MET A 83 -6.07 -1.25 5.43
N PRO A 84 -6.93 -0.23 5.56
CA PRO A 84 -6.51 1.16 5.72
C PRO A 84 -5.98 1.45 7.12
N GLY A 85 -5.41 2.64 7.30
CA GLY A 85 -5.13 3.22 8.63
C GLY A 85 -3.73 2.94 9.18
N LEU A 86 -2.82 2.36 8.39
CA LEU A 86 -1.47 2.05 8.86
C LEU A 86 -0.45 3.08 8.34
N MET A 87 -0.43 4.23 8.96
CA MET A 87 0.52 5.31 8.67
C MET A 87 1.82 5.14 9.49
N TRP A 88 2.43 3.95 9.42
CA TRP A 88 3.56 3.57 10.25
C TRP A 88 4.80 3.35 9.40
N SER A 89 5.37 4.42 8.90
CA SER A 89 6.72 4.32 8.37
C SER A 89 7.63 5.37 8.98
N TYR A 90 8.91 5.09 8.93
CA TYR A 90 9.95 6.01 9.31
C TYR A 90 10.05 7.09 8.22
N PRO A 91 9.80 8.39 8.51
CA PRO A 91 9.79 9.44 7.49
C PRO A 91 11.20 9.87 7.02
N GLY A 92 12.26 9.28 7.54
CA GLY A 92 13.63 9.55 7.08
C GLY A 92 14.13 10.94 7.41
N THR A 93 14.56 11.67 6.38
CA THR A 93 15.14 13.00 6.50
C THR A 93 14.19 14.04 7.08
N THR A 94 12.90 13.84 6.91
CA THR A 94 11.84 14.76 7.38
C THR A 94 11.38 14.49 8.81
N SER A 95 11.96 13.51 9.50
CA SER A 95 11.52 13.05 10.83
C SER A 95 11.41 14.14 11.89
N LEU A 96 12.25 15.19 11.81
CA LEU A 96 12.28 16.29 12.78
C LEU A 96 11.49 17.51 12.30
N ALA A 97 10.90 17.48 11.12
CA ALA A 97 10.15 18.59 10.58
C ALA A 97 8.76 18.71 11.22
N PRO A 98 8.16 19.90 11.27
CA PRO A 98 6.75 20.06 11.64
C PRO A 98 5.85 19.16 10.84
N SER A 99 4.75 18.69 11.45
CA SER A 99 3.77 17.74 10.89
C SER A 99 4.30 16.33 10.58
N SER A 100 5.56 16.01 10.87
CA SER A 100 6.08 14.65 10.75
C SER A 100 5.85 13.83 12.01
N ILE A 101 5.34 12.62 11.85
CA ILE A 101 5.19 11.64 12.93
C ILE A 101 6.29 10.60 12.81
N TYR A 102 7.16 10.57 13.80
CA TYR A 102 8.33 9.71 13.81
C TYR A 102 8.06 8.36 14.48
N SER A 103 8.50 7.29 13.82
CA SER A 103 8.71 5.98 14.44
C SER A 103 10.06 5.42 14.03
N THR A 104 10.71 4.64 14.89
CA THR A 104 11.96 3.99 14.49
C THR A 104 11.69 2.87 13.50
N PRO A 105 12.63 2.52 12.62
CA PRO A 105 12.48 1.35 11.73
C PRO A 105 12.17 0.06 12.49
N GLN A 106 12.78 -0.14 13.66
CA GLN A 106 12.52 -1.31 14.51
C GLN A 106 11.07 -1.35 15.01
N ALA A 107 10.55 -0.23 15.53
CA ALA A 107 9.18 -0.15 16.02
C ALA A 107 8.18 -0.39 14.88
N GLY A 108 8.41 0.22 13.72
CA GLY A 108 7.58 0.01 12.53
C GLY A 108 7.61 -1.45 12.06
N THR A 109 8.78 -2.07 11.96
CA THR A 109 8.92 -3.49 11.59
C THR A 109 8.20 -4.40 12.57
N ALA A 110 8.38 -4.19 13.89
CA ALA A 110 7.74 -4.99 14.93
C ALA A 110 6.22 -4.90 14.84
N PHE A 111 5.68 -3.68 14.72
CA PHE A 111 4.24 -3.47 14.58
C PHE A 111 3.66 -4.17 13.34
N LEU A 112 4.28 -3.97 12.17
CA LEU A 112 3.81 -4.60 10.93
C LEU A 112 3.94 -6.13 10.97
N LYS A 113 4.91 -6.67 11.71
CA LYS A 113 5.07 -8.12 11.89
C LYS A 113 3.94 -8.71 12.73
N GLU A 114 3.56 -8.06 13.83
CA GLU A 114 2.40 -8.48 14.64
C GLU A 114 1.10 -8.42 13.82
N LEU A 115 0.94 -7.38 13.00
CA LEU A 115 -0.17 -7.30 12.07
C LEU A 115 -0.18 -8.48 11.09
N ALA A 116 0.97 -8.79 10.48
CA ALA A 116 1.09 -9.88 9.52
C ALA A 116 0.71 -11.23 10.14
N HIS A 117 1.18 -11.51 11.36
CA HIS A 117 0.79 -12.71 12.11
C HIS A 117 -0.70 -12.72 12.44
N SER A 118 -1.27 -11.57 12.83
CA SER A 118 -2.70 -11.46 13.11
C SER A 118 -3.54 -11.74 11.87
N LEU A 119 -3.19 -11.17 10.73
CA LEU A 119 -3.86 -11.41 9.45
C LEU A 119 -3.74 -12.88 9.01
N LEU A 120 -2.57 -13.49 9.20
CA LEU A 120 -2.39 -14.92 8.91
C LEU A 120 -3.30 -15.80 9.77
N ARG A 121 -3.41 -15.52 11.08
CA ARG A 121 -4.34 -16.24 11.99
C ARG A 121 -5.81 -16.09 11.58
N GLN A 122 -6.18 -14.95 10.97
CA GLN A 122 -7.52 -14.71 10.43
C GLN A 122 -7.80 -15.50 9.14
N GLY A 123 -6.76 -15.97 8.44
CA GLY A 123 -6.87 -16.68 7.17
C GLY A 123 -6.37 -15.90 5.94
N PHE A 124 -5.91 -14.65 6.11
CA PHE A 124 -5.31 -13.88 5.02
C PHE A 124 -3.87 -14.33 4.77
N ARG A 125 -3.74 -15.30 3.91
CA ARG A 125 -2.46 -15.92 3.61
C ARG A 125 -1.66 -15.14 2.55
N ARG A 126 -2.34 -14.40 1.66
CA ARG A 126 -1.73 -13.57 0.61
C ARG A 126 -1.79 -12.11 1.02
N GLN A 127 -0.77 -11.69 1.74
CA GLN A 127 -0.63 -10.31 2.19
C GLN A 127 0.30 -9.56 1.25
N VAL A 128 -0.12 -8.37 0.81
CA VAL A 128 0.65 -7.51 -0.09
C VAL A 128 0.81 -6.14 0.56
N TYR A 129 2.01 -5.82 0.95
CA TYR A 129 2.39 -4.53 1.51
C TYR A 129 2.78 -3.59 0.40
N ILE A 130 2.27 -2.36 0.42
CA ILE A 130 2.44 -1.39 -0.67
C ILE A 130 2.94 -0.08 -0.09
N SER A 131 4.02 0.45 -0.62
CA SER A 131 4.49 1.81 -0.34
C SER A 131 4.69 2.61 -1.63
N ALA A 132 4.66 3.93 -1.52
CA ALA A 132 4.93 4.87 -2.60
C ALA A 132 5.77 6.05 -2.11
N SER A 133 6.66 5.81 -1.14
CA SER A 133 7.60 6.80 -0.64
C SER A 133 9.04 6.36 -0.82
N HIS A 134 9.90 7.31 -1.10
CA HIS A 134 11.26 7.10 -1.59
C HIS A 134 12.25 6.48 -0.58
N GLY A 135 11.94 6.47 0.68
CA GLY A 135 13.05 6.22 1.55
C GLY A 135 12.88 5.03 2.46
N PRO A 136 12.26 5.26 3.61
CA PRO A 136 12.43 4.34 4.73
C PRO A 136 11.50 3.14 4.73
N ALA A 137 10.39 3.16 3.99
CA ALA A 137 9.50 2.00 3.87
C ALA A 137 10.22 0.72 3.41
N PRO A 138 11.20 0.75 2.47
CA PRO A 138 11.99 -0.42 2.13
C PRO A 138 12.75 -1.03 3.30
N LEU A 139 13.23 -0.24 4.24
CA LEU A 139 13.94 -0.74 5.42
C LEU A 139 13.00 -1.48 6.38
N THR A 140 11.81 -0.94 6.59
CA THR A 140 10.82 -1.49 7.51
C THR A 140 10.10 -2.69 6.90
N VAL A 141 9.52 -2.50 5.71
CA VAL A 141 8.69 -3.51 5.06
C VAL A 141 9.53 -4.64 4.44
N GLY A 142 10.72 -4.31 3.91
CA GLY A 142 11.65 -5.32 3.39
C GLY A 142 12.11 -6.28 4.49
N THR A 143 12.44 -5.76 5.66
CA THR A 143 12.79 -6.57 6.85
C THR A 143 11.60 -7.41 7.30
N LEU A 144 10.41 -6.83 7.42
CA LEU A 144 9.19 -7.55 7.75
C LEU A 144 8.97 -8.77 6.84
N VAL A 145 8.99 -8.58 5.53
CA VAL A 145 8.70 -9.66 4.56
C VAL A 145 9.65 -10.83 4.73
N ARG A 146 10.93 -10.53 4.97
CA ARG A 146 11.94 -11.56 5.20
C ARG A 146 11.74 -12.29 6.52
N GLU A 147 11.66 -11.56 7.64
CA GLU A 147 11.50 -12.16 8.97
C GLU A 147 10.22 -12.98 9.06
N PHE A 148 9.12 -12.45 8.56
CA PHE A 148 7.84 -13.17 8.55
C PHE A 148 7.93 -14.50 7.78
N PHE A 149 8.59 -14.51 6.62
CA PHE A 149 8.82 -15.75 5.87
C PHE A 149 9.72 -16.72 6.63
N GLU A 150 10.78 -16.23 7.27
CA GLU A 150 11.67 -17.07 8.07
C GLU A 150 10.97 -17.69 9.31
N GLU A 151 9.99 -17.01 9.87
CA GLU A 151 9.21 -17.50 11.02
C GLU A 151 8.08 -18.45 10.60
N THR A 152 7.35 -18.10 9.54
CA THR A 152 6.08 -18.78 9.18
C THR A 152 6.19 -19.72 7.98
N ARG A 153 7.20 -19.53 7.14
CA ARG A 153 7.32 -20.15 5.80
C ARG A 153 6.18 -19.78 4.85
N VAL A 154 5.44 -18.71 5.15
CA VAL A 154 4.38 -18.19 4.30
C VAL A 154 4.92 -16.99 3.53
N PRO A 155 4.97 -17.05 2.20
CA PRO A 155 5.43 -15.92 1.41
C PRO A 155 4.38 -14.80 1.39
N ILE A 156 4.83 -13.59 1.65
CA ILE A 156 4.07 -12.34 1.49
C ILE A 156 4.82 -11.42 0.54
N LEU A 157 4.16 -10.41 -0.01
CA LEU A 157 4.75 -9.51 -1.00
C LEU A 157 4.96 -8.11 -0.45
N TYR A 158 6.00 -7.47 -0.95
CA TYR A 158 6.22 -6.03 -0.83
C TYR A 158 6.33 -5.40 -2.22
N ILE A 159 5.54 -4.36 -2.46
CA ILE A 159 5.57 -3.55 -3.67
C ILE A 159 5.94 -2.12 -3.28
N ASN A 160 7.17 -1.74 -3.61
CA ASN A 160 7.57 -0.33 -3.58
C ASN A 160 7.23 0.29 -4.93
N MET A 161 6.23 1.17 -4.97
CA MET A 161 5.75 1.77 -6.21
C MET A 161 6.79 2.68 -6.85
N ASP A 162 7.66 3.34 -6.09
CA ASP A 162 8.71 4.19 -6.64
C ASP A 162 9.72 3.41 -7.47
N THR A 163 10.04 2.20 -7.06
CA THR A 163 10.95 1.31 -7.81
C THR A 163 10.21 0.50 -8.88
N TYR A 164 8.89 0.35 -8.75
CA TYR A 164 8.09 -0.41 -9.69
C TYR A 164 7.59 0.41 -10.88
N LEU A 165 7.10 1.64 -10.66
CA LEU A 165 6.54 2.49 -11.71
C LEU A 165 7.50 2.73 -12.89
N PRO A 166 8.82 2.94 -12.70
CA PRO A 166 9.75 3.06 -13.80
C PRO A 166 9.75 1.86 -14.78
N ARG A 167 9.47 0.65 -14.27
CA ARG A 167 9.40 -0.58 -15.08
C ARG A 167 8.20 -0.58 -16.03
N LEU A 168 7.18 0.20 -15.74
CA LEU A 168 5.98 0.31 -16.58
C LEU A 168 6.16 1.26 -17.77
N GLN A 169 7.30 1.96 -17.85
CA GLN A 169 7.65 2.90 -18.93
C GLN A 169 6.52 3.91 -19.20
N LEU A 170 5.95 4.48 -18.13
CA LEU A 170 4.88 5.46 -18.21
C LEU A 170 5.41 6.81 -18.72
N THR A 171 4.66 7.47 -19.58
CA THR A 171 4.95 8.85 -19.98
C THR A 171 4.74 9.82 -18.81
N ALA A 172 5.31 11.03 -18.90
CA ALA A 172 5.05 12.08 -17.93
C ALA A 172 3.55 12.42 -17.84
N GLU A 173 2.85 12.45 -18.97
CA GLU A 173 1.40 12.67 -19.03
C GLU A 173 0.63 11.58 -18.28
N GLN A 174 0.99 10.31 -18.44
CA GLN A 174 0.36 9.18 -17.73
C GLN A 174 0.54 9.21 -16.20
N ARG A 175 1.42 10.06 -15.69
CA ARG A 175 1.70 10.23 -14.26
C ARG A 175 1.28 11.60 -13.72
N SER A 176 0.94 12.53 -14.59
CA SER A 176 0.84 13.97 -14.26
C SER A 176 -0.21 14.28 -13.20
N ARG A 177 -1.29 13.51 -13.13
CA ARG A 177 -2.42 13.78 -12.22
C ARG A 177 -2.69 12.67 -11.22
N THR A 178 -1.75 11.72 -11.06
CA THR A 178 -1.95 10.56 -10.16
C THR A 178 -2.13 10.95 -8.70
N ILE A 179 -1.55 12.06 -8.24
CA ILE A 179 -1.76 12.56 -6.88
C ILE A 179 -3.23 12.96 -6.64
N TYR A 180 -3.82 13.67 -7.58
CA TYR A 180 -5.23 14.08 -7.51
C TYR A 180 -6.16 12.87 -7.56
N GLY A 181 -5.86 11.91 -8.43
CA GLY A 181 -6.58 10.65 -8.49
C GLY A 181 -6.47 9.84 -7.20
N ALA A 182 -5.30 9.81 -6.57
CA ALA A 182 -5.11 9.11 -5.31
C ALA A 182 -5.93 9.73 -4.17
N HIS A 183 -5.90 11.06 -4.04
CA HIS A 183 -6.72 11.77 -3.05
C HIS A 183 -8.21 11.61 -3.31
N SER A 184 -8.64 11.60 -4.57
CA SER A 184 -10.04 11.34 -4.92
C SER A 184 -10.47 9.91 -4.53
N ILE A 185 -9.69 8.90 -4.90
CA ILE A 185 -9.95 7.50 -4.54
C ILE A 185 -9.96 7.30 -3.01
N ALA A 186 -9.09 8.02 -2.30
CA ALA A 186 -9.04 7.98 -0.83
C ALA A 186 -10.22 8.72 -0.18
N GLY A 187 -10.89 9.63 -0.89
CA GLY A 187 -11.98 10.46 -0.38
C GLY A 187 -11.51 11.75 0.29
N HIS A 188 -10.35 12.27 -0.13
CA HIS A 188 -9.68 13.43 0.47
C HIS A 188 -9.24 14.46 -0.59
N ILE A 189 -9.96 14.56 -1.70
CA ILE A 189 -9.59 15.47 -2.80
C ILE A 189 -9.59 16.94 -2.38
N GLU A 190 -10.43 17.30 -1.42
CA GLU A 190 -10.56 18.65 -0.88
C GLU A 190 -9.34 19.12 -0.10
N ASP A 191 -8.55 18.17 0.42
CA ASP A 191 -7.33 18.48 1.18
C ASP A 191 -6.20 19.02 0.26
N LEU A 192 -6.29 18.79 -1.06
CA LEU A 192 -5.31 19.32 -2.00
C LEU A 192 -5.59 20.80 -2.28
N PRO A 193 -4.57 21.68 -2.15
CA PRO A 193 -4.74 23.11 -2.29
C PRO A 193 -5.09 23.55 -3.71
N LEU A 194 -5.74 24.70 -3.80
CA LEU A 194 -5.90 25.45 -5.04
C LEU A 194 -4.81 26.52 -5.16
N ARG A 195 -4.63 26.99 -6.37
CA ARG A 195 -3.73 28.11 -6.63
C ARG A 195 -4.26 29.36 -5.91
N GLY A 196 -3.45 29.92 -5.01
CA GLY A 196 -3.81 31.10 -4.22
C GLY A 196 -4.35 30.80 -2.82
N ASP A 197 -4.55 29.53 -2.43
CA ASP A 197 -4.91 29.18 -1.05
C ASP A 197 -3.79 29.54 -0.06
N TYR A 198 -2.56 29.56 -0.54
CA TYR A 198 -1.36 29.95 0.21
C TYR A 198 -0.68 31.14 -0.43
N GLY A 199 -0.11 32.02 0.39
CA GLY A 199 0.68 33.14 -0.08
C GLY A 199 1.98 32.74 -0.79
N ALA A 200 2.61 33.65 -1.50
CA ALA A 200 3.87 33.37 -2.19
C ALA A 200 4.94 32.83 -1.24
N LYS A 201 5.00 33.36 -0.01
CA LYS A 201 5.97 32.94 1.01
C LYS A 201 5.78 31.51 1.49
N GLU A 202 4.53 31.06 1.66
CA GLU A 202 4.21 29.69 2.03
C GLU A 202 4.38 28.70 0.87
N SER A 203 4.28 29.19 -0.36
CA SER A 203 4.41 28.41 -1.58
C SER A 203 5.84 28.41 -2.15
N GLU A 204 6.71 29.30 -1.66
CA GLU A 204 8.11 29.30 -2.04
C GLU A 204 8.86 28.14 -1.39
N PRO A 205 9.77 27.49 -2.14
CA PRO A 205 10.77 26.65 -1.52
C PRO A 205 11.52 27.50 -0.49
N ALA A 206 11.55 27.08 0.78
CA ALA A 206 12.37 27.78 1.75
C ALA A 206 13.82 27.77 1.30
N GLY A 207 14.58 28.78 1.69
CA GLY A 207 15.89 29.10 1.12
C GLY A 207 16.80 27.89 1.03
N ALA A 208 17.45 27.76 -0.10
CA ALA A 208 18.34 26.65 -0.39
C ALA A 208 19.36 26.46 0.76
N ILE A 209 19.28 25.35 1.45
CA ILE A 209 20.39 24.91 2.30
C ILE A 209 21.58 24.68 1.37
N PRO A 210 22.76 25.18 1.74
CA PRO A 210 23.96 24.88 0.98
C PRO A 210 24.08 23.39 0.72
N ALA A 211 24.35 23.01 -0.52
CA ALA A 211 24.55 21.61 -0.88
C ALA A 211 25.59 21.01 0.07
N ASN A 212 25.29 19.83 0.63
CA ASN A 212 26.29 19.09 1.37
C ASN A 212 27.24 18.42 0.39
N ASP A 213 28.35 19.10 0.08
CA ASP A 213 29.34 18.63 -0.92
C ASP A 213 29.91 17.26 -0.53
N GLY A 214 30.09 17.00 0.78
CA GLY A 214 30.54 15.71 1.27
C GLY A 214 29.54 14.59 0.96
N LEU A 215 28.27 14.83 1.19
CA LEU A 215 27.21 13.87 0.88
C LEU A 215 27.09 13.62 -0.63
N THR A 216 27.19 14.69 -1.42
CA THR A 216 27.19 14.61 -2.88
C THR A 216 28.38 13.82 -3.39
N ALA A 217 29.56 14.02 -2.81
CA ALA A 217 30.77 13.27 -3.17
C ALA A 217 30.65 11.78 -2.84
N LEU A 218 30.13 11.42 -1.66
CA LEU A 218 29.88 10.04 -1.28
C LEU A 218 28.88 9.35 -2.23
N GLY A 219 27.80 10.05 -2.60
CA GLY A 219 26.84 9.53 -3.58
C GLY A 219 27.44 9.27 -4.96
N ARG A 220 28.34 10.17 -5.45
CA ARG A 220 29.07 9.96 -6.72
C ARG A 220 30.02 8.75 -6.65
N LEU A 221 30.55 8.45 -5.48
CA LEU A 221 31.39 7.27 -5.25
C LEU A 221 30.58 5.99 -5.07
N GLY A 222 29.25 6.07 -5.10
CA GLY A 222 28.36 4.92 -4.91
C GLY A 222 28.21 4.49 -3.45
N PHE A 223 28.67 5.31 -2.49
CA PHE A 223 28.51 5.02 -1.08
C PHE A 223 27.17 5.53 -0.58
N SER A 224 26.47 4.69 0.19
CA SER A 224 25.26 5.04 0.92
C SER A 224 25.46 4.68 2.39
N GLY A 225 24.87 5.45 3.30
CA GLY A 225 25.01 5.17 4.73
C GLY A 225 24.05 6.00 5.58
N SER A 226 24.38 6.17 6.85
CA SER A 226 23.60 6.87 7.87
C SER A 226 23.57 8.40 7.66
N LEU A 227 23.27 8.83 6.46
CA LEU A 227 23.41 10.22 6.02
C LEU A 227 22.12 11.01 6.15
N THR A 228 21.02 10.34 6.41
CA THR A 228 19.69 10.94 6.35
C THR A 228 19.43 11.96 7.46
N LEU A 229 19.93 11.73 8.67
CA LEU A 229 19.76 12.71 9.75
C LEU A 229 20.59 13.98 9.53
N GLY A 230 21.72 13.88 8.84
CA GLY A 230 22.57 15.03 8.51
C GLY A 230 22.10 15.82 7.29
N SER A 231 21.19 15.30 6.51
CA SER A 231 20.62 15.97 5.34
C SER A 231 19.26 16.61 5.65
N TRP A 232 18.87 16.63 6.91
CA TRP A 232 17.66 17.31 7.32
C TRP A 232 17.76 18.81 7.04
N VAL A 233 16.85 19.24 6.21
CA VAL A 233 16.75 20.62 5.75
C VAL A 233 15.64 21.28 6.56
N PRO A 234 15.86 22.41 7.25
CA PRO A 234 14.78 23.18 7.85
C PRO A 234 13.79 23.71 6.81
N ASP A 235 13.93 23.31 5.59
CA ASP A 235 13.11 23.71 4.48
C ASP A 235 11.92 22.78 4.29
N VAL A 236 10.93 23.05 5.10
CA VAL A 236 9.69 22.28 5.15
C VAL A 236 8.83 22.53 3.91
N MET A 237 9.04 23.64 3.22
CA MET A 237 8.14 24.09 2.16
C MET A 237 8.55 23.60 0.77
N SER A 238 9.80 23.18 0.59
CA SER A 238 10.27 22.64 -0.69
C SER A 238 10.01 21.16 -0.85
N HIS A 239 9.74 20.44 0.26
CA HIS A 239 9.49 19.01 0.22
C HIS A 239 8.07 18.74 -0.25
N GLY A 240 7.94 18.14 -1.42
CA GLY A 240 6.64 17.76 -1.98
C GLY A 240 5.82 18.89 -2.60
N GLY A 241 6.38 20.07 -2.78
CA GLY A 241 5.69 21.18 -3.43
C GLY A 241 5.45 20.91 -4.91
N ASP A 242 4.23 20.50 -5.29
CA ASP A 242 3.79 20.59 -6.67
C ASP A 242 3.55 22.06 -7.00
N ARG A 243 4.34 22.59 -7.92
CA ARG A 243 4.20 23.98 -8.41
C ARG A 243 2.97 24.15 -9.31
N ASP A 244 2.42 23.05 -9.80
CA ASP A 244 1.26 23.05 -10.68
C ASP A 244 0.00 22.74 -9.84
N LEU A 245 -0.69 23.80 -9.44
CA LEU A 245 -1.92 23.73 -8.66
C LEU A 245 -3.12 24.10 -9.52
N PRO A 246 -4.27 23.43 -9.35
CA PRO A 246 -5.50 23.81 -10.05
C PRO A 246 -5.97 25.19 -9.58
N ALA A 247 -6.47 25.98 -10.51
CA ALA A 247 -6.95 27.32 -10.20
C ALA A 247 -8.33 27.32 -9.53
N THR A 248 -9.11 26.28 -9.73
CA THR A 248 -10.50 26.18 -9.24
C THR A 248 -10.83 24.78 -8.77
N SER A 249 -11.86 24.64 -7.95
CA SER A 249 -12.39 23.33 -7.55
C SER A 249 -12.87 22.49 -8.74
N ALA A 250 -13.38 23.13 -9.80
CA ALA A 250 -13.79 22.43 -11.02
C ALA A 250 -12.58 21.86 -11.75
N GLU A 251 -11.48 22.59 -11.85
CA GLU A 251 -10.24 22.11 -12.43
C GLU A 251 -9.63 20.99 -11.56
N ARG A 252 -9.63 21.13 -10.22
CA ARG A 252 -9.21 20.07 -9.29
C ARG A 252 -10.00 18.79 -9.50
N ALA A 253 -11.33 18.88 -9.65
CA ALA A 253 -12.17 17.71 -9.92
C ALA A 253 -11.86 17.08 -11.29
N ALA A 254 -11.58 17.87 -12.33
CA ALA A 254 -11.17 17.36 -13.64
C ALA A 254 -9.81 16.63 -13.55
N TRP A 255 -8.85 17.16 -12.82
CA TRP A 255 -7.55 16.51 -12.59
C TRP A 255 -7.69 15.24 -11.77
N ALA A 256 -8.58 15.22 -10.78
CA ALA A 256 -8.89 14.03 -10.00
C ALA A 256 -9.42 12.90 -10.89
N LYS A 257 -10.38 13.19 -11.77
CA LYS A 257 -10.92 12.20 -12.70
C LYS A 257 -9.84 11.64 -13.62
N LEU A 258 -9.02 12.50 -14.23
CA LEU A 258 -7.92 12.07 -15.08
C LEU A 258 -6.90 11.24 -14.29
N GLY A 259 -6.57 11.64 -13.07
CA GLY A 259 -5.67 10.91 -12.19
C GLY A 259 -6.20 9.52 -11.79
N GLU A 260 -7.50 9.39 -11.55
CA GLU A 260 -8.13 8.07 -11.31
C GLU A 260 -8.02 7.15 -12.53
N GLU A 261 -8.27 7.68 -13.73
CA GLU A 261 -8.11 6.93 -14.99
C GLU A 261 -6.66 6.48 -15.17
N GLN A 262 -5.69 7.35 -14.89
CA GLN A 262 -4.27 7.04 -14.93
C GLN A 262 -3.89 5.93 -13.93
N LEU A 263 -4.36 6.02 -12.68
CA LEU A 263 -4.10 5.02 -11.65
C LEU A 263 -4.71 3.66 -12.02
N ARG A 264 -5.93 3.63 -12.52
CA ARG A 264 -6.58 2.39 -12.98
C ARG A 264 -5.81 1.75 -14.14
N ALA A 265 -5.30 2.57 -15.07
CA ALA A 265 -4.46 2.08 -16.18
C ALA A 265 -3.12 1.49 -15.67
N ILE A 266 -2.52 2.11 -14.65
CA ILE A 266 -1.31 1.60 -13.98
C ILE A 266 -1.60 0.23 -13.35
N ILE A 267 -2.65 0.11 -12.55
CA ILE A 267 -3.02 -1.15 -11.88
C ILE A 267 -3.27 -2.26 -12.89
N LYS A 268 -3.98 -1.98 -13.99
CA LYS A 268 -4.20 -2.95 -15.05
C LYS A 268 -2.90 -3.47 -15.66
N LYS A 269 -1.90 -2.58 -15.86
CA LYS A 269 -0.56 -2.99 -16.35
C LYS A 269 0.19 -3.86 -15.34
N MET A 270 -0.11 -3.79 -14.06
CA MET A 270 0.55 -4.58 -13.02
C MET A 270 0.12 -6.05 -13.01
N ARG A 271 -1.00 -6.40 -13.64
CA ARG A 271 -1.49 -7.78 -13.77
C ARG A 271 -1.61 -8.48 -12.40
N MET A 272 -2.19 -7.79 -11.42
CA MET A 272 -2.26 -8.27 -10.03
C MET A 272 -2.94 -9.64 -9.86
N PRO A 273 -4.00 -10.03 -10.60
CA PRO A 273 -4.55 -11.37 -10.50
C PRO A 273 -3.51 -12.45 -10.79
N GLU A 274 -2.68 -12.26 -11.81
CA GLU A 274 -1.61 -13.20 -12.17
C GLU A 274 -0.50 -13.24 -11.11
N ALA A 275 -0.16 -12.08 -10.53
CA ALA A 275 0.79 -12.01 -9.41
C ALA A 275 0.28 -12.81 -8.19
N MET A 276 -1.02 -12.75 -7.88
CA MET A 276 -1.62 -13.53 -6.80
C MET A 276 -1.61 -15.03 -7.10
N ASP A 277 -1.82 -15.43 -8.35
CA ASP A 277 -1.71 -16.84 -8.74
C ASP A 277 -0.25 -17.34 -8.67
N ALA A 278 0.71 -16.52 -9.05
CA ALA A 278 2.13 -16.84 -8.89
C ALA A 278 2.50 -16.99 -7.42
N LEU A 279 1.99 -16.10 -6.54
CA LEU A 279 2.21 -16.19 -5.10
C LEU A 279 1.61 -17.47 -4.49
N ARG A 280 0.41 -17.88 -4.93
CA ARG A 280 -0.20 -19.17 -4.53
C ARG A 280 0.65 -20.37 -4.97
N LYS A 281 1.20 -20.33 -6.17
CA LYS A 281 2.11 -21.39 -6.67
C LYS A 281 3.40 -21.43 -5.85
N HIS A 282 3.97 -20.27 -5.55
CA HIS A 282 5.17 -20.17 -4.72
C HIS A 282 4.93 -20.68 -3.29
N ASP A 283 3.79 -20.34 -2.68
CA ASP A 283 3.42 -20.86 -1.37
C ASP A 283 3.27 -22.38 -1.37
N ARG A 284 2.55 -22.95 -2.33
CA ARG A 284 2.44 -24.42 -2.47
C ARG A 284 3.81 -25.08 -2.61
N TYR A 285 4.65 -24.58 -3.50
CA TYR A 285 6.02 -25.08 -3.65
C TYR A 285 6.79 -25.06 -2.33
N THR A 286 6.67 -23.97 -1.57
CA THR A 286 7.31 -23.84 -0.27
C THR A 286 6.79 -24.90 0.72
N GLN A 287 5.46 -25.04 0.84
CA GLN A 287 4.86 -25.96 1.82
C GLN A 287 5.05 -27.44 1.45
N GLU A 288 4.96 -27.79 0.18
CA GLU A 288 4.98 -29.17 -0.27
C GLU A 288 6.41 -29.72 -0.48
N LEU A 289 7.38 -28.88 -0.84
CA LEU A 289 8.73 -29.31 -1.18
C LEU A 289 9.80 -28.78 -0.23
N ILE A 290 9.79 -27.49 0.10
CA ILE A 290 10.85 -26.87 0.87
C ILE A 290 10.73 -27.17 2.35
N VAL A 291 9.56 -26.97 2.93
CA VAL A 291 9.33 -27.20 4.36
C VAL A 291 9.59 -28.65 4.75
N PRO A 292 9.04 -29.68 4.07
CA PRO A 292 9.32 -31.08 4.42
C PRO A 292 10.78 -31.47 4.26
N LYS A 293 11.47 -30.91 3.29
CA LYS A 293 12.87 -31.28 2.98
C LYS A 293 13.86 -30.68 3.97
N PHE A 294 13.66 -29.43 4.39
CA PHE A 294 14.67 -28.67 5.11
C PHE A 294 14.30 -28.32 6.56
N PHE A 295 13.02 -28.33 6.91
CA PHE A 295 12.54 -27.82 8.21
C PHE A 295 11.83 -28.86 9.09
N THR A 296 11.55 -30.06 8.60
CA THR A 296 10.90 -31.14 9.38
C THR A 296 11.86 -32.13 10.02
N LYS A 297 13.13 -32.13 9.61
CA LYS A 297 14.14 -32.92 10.30
C LYS A 297 14.55 -32.16 11.57
N LYS A 298 14.09 -32.60 12.73
CA LYS A 298 14.77 -32.26 13.99
C LYS A 298 16.22 -32.69 13.88
N PRO A 299 17.19 -31.86 14.35
CA PRO A 299 18.58 -32.27 14.46
C PRO A 299 18.71 -33.49 15.37
#